data_4b001efc43d44c9c5c33a6cbcd5ed012
#
_entry.id   4b001efc43d44c9c5c33a6cbcd5ed012
#
_cell.length_a   1.000
_cell.length_b   1.000
_cell.length_c   1.000
_cell.angle_alpha   90.00
_cell.angle_beta   90.00
_cell.angle_gamma   90.00
#
_symmetry.space_group_name_H-M   'P 1'
#
loop_
_entity.id
_entity.type
_entity.pdbx_description
1 polymer ?
#
loop_
_entity_poly.entity_id
_entity_poly.type
_entity_poly.pdbx_seq_one_letter_code
_entity_poly.pdbx_strand_id
1 'polypeptide(L)'
;VGNDRLKPIKQDELNETLRKIGERLDAKKSAQGMEMAERRVSESDVNRLRYALLKDLVEDAYNPTAVQLQENYYFKAEADCYQAIVVKAGYDPEQMSKAAQTVICEKTKELFYHCLSKNCNDCLFDYVKDSGYGILNFIKEDTDKIRTLLLEFLRQLEANRSMLGPVRFSLAIGGVTVDAEQLTASIRKAELAIRERIVEGWGRLLEEVPPASGLPMQDILDRYCKEMEHAIEVLDPAEASKCGEELKNAVMSVPDVRGREIQETVLSAGRFFIVRVRATSPTIFEEKCMHCGSAEELFHELSTLQEELMTEALEARQGETSRPIRQAKQYVHKHYAENITLEEVCDHVGFSVAYFSALFKKETGEGFAKYLM
;
A
#
# COMPACT_ATOMS: atom_id res chain seq x y z
N VAL A 1 -38.80 83.75 -3.57
CA VAL A 1 -39.74 82.70 -3.86
C VAL A 1 -39.57 82.33 -5.33
N GLY A 2 -38.70 81.34 -5.60
CA GLY A 2 -38.38 80.82 -6.92
C GLY A 2 -39.16 79.51 -7.15
N ASN A 3 -40.02 79.60 -8.15
CA ASN A 3 -40.87 78.50 -8.63
C ASN A 3 -40.01 77.69 -9.63
N ASP A 4 -39.30 76.66 -9.18
CA ASP A 4 -38.68 75.68 -10.07
C ASP A 4 -39.78 74.76 -10.65
N ARG A 5 -40.23 75.10 -11.83
CA ARG A 5 -41.06 74.23 -12.62
C ARG A 5 -40.18 73.09 -13.18
N LEU A 6 -40.34 71.92 -12.63
CA LEU A 6 -39.87 70.70 -13.25
C LEU A 6 -40.38 70.59 -14.69
N LYS A 7 -39.49 70.63 -15.67
CA LYS A 7 -39.87 70.37 -17.06
C LYS A 7 -40.32 68.90 -17.19
N PRO A 8 -41.41 68.65 -17.88
CA PRO A 8 -41.83 67.28 -18.10
C PRO A 8 -40.77 66.58 -18.95
N ILE A 9 -40.26 65.45 -18.40
CA ILE A 9 -39.35 64.59 -19.13
C ILE A 9 -40.03 64.03 -20.32
N LYS A 10 -39.48 64.22 -21.53
CA LYS A 10 -40.04 63.66 -22.76
C LYS A 10 -39.95 62.12 -22.65
N GLN A 11 -41.04 61.48 -23.01
CA GLN A 11 -41.21 60.03 -22.93
C GLN A 11 -40.09 59.25 -23.69
N ASP A 12 -39.64 59.82 -24.79
CA ASP A 12 -38.57 59.29 -25.64
C ASP A 12 -37.18 59.36 -24.94
N GLU A 13 -36.90 60.44 -24.23
CA GLU A 13 -35.67 60.58 -23.45
C GLU A 13 -35.64 59.64 -22.24
N LEU A 14 -36.79 59.37 -21.63
CA LEU A 14 -36.94 58.42 -20.54
C LEU A 14 -36.73 56.99 -21.04
N ASN A 15 -37.35 56.64 -22.18
CA ASN A 15 -37.25 55.32 -22.81
C ASN A 15 -35.80 55.03 -23.28
N GLU A 16 -35.14 56.02 -23.86
CA GLU A 16 -33.73 55.90 -24.26
C GLU A 16 -32.79 55.75 -23.06
N THR A 17 -33.04 56.44 -21.97
CA THR A 17 -32.28 56.32 -20.72
C THR A 17 -32.51 54.97 -20.07
N LEU A 18 -33.74 54.49 -20.02
CA LEU A 18 -34.08 53.15 -19.52
C LEU A 18 -33.45 52.03 -20.37
N ARG A 19 -33.44 52.20 -21.70
CA ARG A 19 -32.75 51.25 -22.60
C ARG A 19 -31.23 51.22 -22.34
N LYS A 20 -30.56 52.38 -22.22
CA LYS A 20 -29.13 52.48 -21.89
C LYS A 20 -28.80 51.89 -20.50
N ILE A 21 -29.69 52.07 -19.53
CA ILE A 21 -29.54 51.45 -18.20
C ILE A 21 -29.72 49.92 -18.29
N GLY A 22 -30.70 49.45 -19.05
CA GLY A 22 -30.92 48.01 -19.35
C GLY A 22 -29.68 47.36 -19.97
N GLU A 23 -29.17 47.98 -21.08
CA GLU A 23 -27.96 47.50 -21.76
C GLU A 23 -26.72 47.50 -20.86
N ARG A 24 -26.55 48.50 -19.97
CA ARG A 24 -25.49 48.54 -18.98
C ARG A 24 -25.63 47.50 -17.87
N LEU A 25 -26.86 47.22 -17.43
CA LEU A 25 -27.13 46.15 -16.44
C LEU A 25 -26.93 44.77 -17.03
N ASP A 26 -27.32 44.57 -18.29
CA ASP A 26 -27.08 43.28 -18.97
C ASP A 26 -25.61 43.06 -19.29
N ALA A 27 -24.87 44.09 -19.71
CA ALA A 27 -23.43 44.03 -19.86
C ALA A 27 -22.71 43.79 -18.52
N LYS A 28 -23.17 44.38 -17.43
CA LYS A 28 -22.64 44.17 -16.09
C LYS A 28 -22.96 42.78 -15.52
N LYS A 29 -24.16 42.26 -15.81
CA LYS A 29 -24.57 40.88 -15.50
C LYS A 29 -23.78 39.84 -16.31
N SER A 30 -23.54 40.12 -17.61
CA SER A 30 -22.72 39.25 -18.46
C SER A 30 -21.28 39.27 -18.03
N ALA A 31 -20.71 40.44 -17.69
CA ALA A 31 -19.34 40.54 -17.15
C ALA A 31 -19.22 39.88 -15.78
N GLN A 32 -20.20 40.05 -14.87
CA GLN A 32 -20.26 39.34 -13.59
C GLN A 32 -20.51 37.83 -13.76
N GLY A 33 -21.30 37.44 -14.77
CA GLY A 33 -21.52 36.04 -15.14
C GLY A 33 -20.28 35.38 -15.71
N MET A 34 -19.49 36.10 -16.54
CA MET A 34 -18.17 35.66 -17.00
C MET A 34 -17.12 35.64 -15.85
N GLU A 35 -17.11 36.67 -15.01
CA GLU A 35 -16.23 36.71 -13.80
C GLU A 35 -16.62 35.64 -12.75
N MET A 36 -17.91 35.23 -12.69
CA MET A 36 -18.35 34.11 -11.86
C MET A 36 -18.14 32.75 -12.54
N ALA A 37 -18.08 32.66 -13.84
CA ALA A 37 -17.70 31.43 -14.57
C ALA A 37 -16.18 31.20 -14.53
N GLU A 38 -15.37 32.27 -14.46
CA GLU A 38 -13.94 32.20 -14.19
C GLU A 38 -13.62 32.03 -12.68
N ARG A 39 -14.55 32.24 -11.80
CA ARG A 39 -14.38 32.12 -10.35
C ARG A 39 -15.00 30.86 -9.77
N ARG A 40 -14.12 30.04 -9.28
CA ARG A 40 -14.23 28.97 -8.30
C ARG A 40 -14.32 27.58 -8.91
N VAL A 41 -13.20 27.15 -9.44
CA VAL A 41 -12.74 25.81 -9.08
C VAL A 41 -12.69 25.84 -7.55
N SER A 42 -13.55 25.06 -6.89
CA SER A 42 -13.56 25.06 -5.43
C SER A 42 -12.21 24.51 -4.94
N GLU A 43 -11.77 24.90 -3.74
CA GLU A 43 -10.55 24.33 -3.13
C GLU A 43 -10.59 22.79 -3.14
N SER A 44 -11.78 22.22 -2.96
CA SER A 44 -12.05 20.79 -3.09
C SER A 44 -11.74 20.24 -4.49
N ASP A 45 -12.09 20.98 -5.55
CA ASP A 45 -11.82 20.56 -6.93
C ASP A 45 -10.32 20.65 -7.25
N VAL A 46 -9.64 21.69 -6.77
CA VAL A 46 -8.17 21.81 -6.90
C VAL A 46 -7.47 20.66 -6.19
N ASN A 47 -7.88 20.34 -4.97
CA ASN A 47 -7.30 19.25 -4.20
C ASN A 47 -7.51 17.90 -4.91
N ARG A 48 -8.68 17.69 -5.51
CA ARG A 48 -8.97 16.47 -6.29
C ARG A 48 -8.10 16.36 -7.54
N LEU A 49 -7.90 17.48 -8.27
CA LEU A 49 -7.02 17.52 -9.44
C LEU A 49 -5.55 17.27 -9.05
N ARG A 50 -5.09 17.86 -7.96
CA ARG A 50 -3.74 17.66 -7.44
C ARG A 50 -3.51 16.22 -6.96
N TYR A 51 -4.51 15.60 -6.34
CA TYR A 51 -4.44 14.17 -6.00
C TYR A 51 -4.34 13.29 -7.25
N ALA A 52 -5.14 13.58 -8.29
CA ALA A 52 -5.06 12.85 -9.56
C ALA A 52 -3.68 12.99 -10.20
N LEU A 53 -3.12 14.20 -10.24
CA LEU A 53 -1.76 14.45 -10.70
C LEU A 53 -0.75 13.58 -9.95
N LEU A 54 -0.81 13.58 -8.61
CA LEU A 54 0.12 12.82 -7.78
C LEU A 54 0.03 11.33 -8.07
N LYS A 55 -1.19 10.81 -8.21
CA LYS A 55 -1.43 9.41 -8.57
C LYS A 55 -0.84 9.08 -9.94
N ASP A 56 -1.09 9.90 -10.95
CA ASP A 56 -0.59 9.68 -12.31
C ASP A 56 0.95 9.72 -12.35
N LEU A 57 1.58 10.62 -11.59
CA LEU A 57 3.04 10.67 -11.44
C LEU A 57 3.61 9.43 -10.75
N VAL A 58 2.97 8.96 -9.69
CA VAL A 58 3.37 7.74 -8.96
C VAL A 58 3.21 6.49 -9.82
N GLU A 59 2.17 6.43 -10.65
CA GLU A 59 1.92 5.31 -11.57
C GLU A 59 2.73 5.40 -12.88
N ASP A 60 3.57 6.45 -13.04
CA ASP A 60 4.36 6.72 -14.25
C ASP A 60 3.49 6.86 -15.51
N ALA A 61 2.27 7.33 -15.33
CA ALA A 61 1.29 7.46 -16.40
C ALA A 61 1.37 8.81 -17.12
N TYR A 62 2.00 9.82 -16.50
CA TYR A 62 2.01 11.18 -17.01
C TYR A 62 3.20 12.01 -16.49
N ASN A 63 3.86 12.73 -17.39
CA ASN A 63 4.98 13.64 -17.10
C ASN A 63 4.61 15.06 -17.55
N PRO A 64 4.09 15.92 -16.65
CA PRO A 64 3.64 17.25 -16.98
C PRO A 64 4.81 18.22 -17.17
N THR A 65 4.65 19.16 -18.09
CA THR A 65 5.51 20.36 -18.15
C THR A 65 5.14 21.33 -17.01
N ALA A 66 6.01 22.29 -16.71
CA ALA A 66 5.72 23.34 -15.72
C ALA A 66 4.45 24.13 -16.08
N VAL A 67 4.22 24.41 -17.37
CA VAL A 67 3.00 25.09 -17.86
C VAL A 67 1.75 24.25 -17.57
N GLN A 68 1.81 22.95 -17.83
CA GLN A 68 0.70 22.03 -17.56
C GLN A 68 0.41 21.92 -16.05
N LEU A 69 1.45 21.94 -15.20
CA LEU A 69 1.26 21.99 -13.75
C LEU A 69 0.48 23.24 -13.31
N GLN A 70 0.79 24.38 -13.91
CA GLN A 70 0.12 25.65 -13.59
C GLN A 70 -1.33 25.67 -14.12
N GLU A 71 -1.53 25.36 -15.39
CA GLU A 71 -2.81 25.50 -16.08
C GLU A 71 -3.84 24.43 -15.64
N ASN A 72 -3.40 23.17 -15.50
CA ASN A 72 -4.31 22.04 -15.27
C ASN A 72 -4.50 21.70 -13.79
N TYR A 73 -3.48 21.99 -12.96
CA TYR A 73 -3.47 21.55 -11.56
C TYR A 73 -3.32 22.70 -10.57
N TYR A 74 -3.31 23.95 -11.06
CA TYR A 74 -3.16 25.15 -10.24
C TYR A 74 -1.92 25.12 -9.33
N PHE A 75 -0.86 24.46 -9.79
CA PHE A 75 0.40 24.35 -9.09
C PHE A 75 1.28 25.55 -9.44
N LYS A 76 1.79 26.25 -8.45
CA LYS A 76 2.64 27.42 -8.66
C LYS A 76 4.05 26.99 -9.04
N ALA A 77 4.25 26.58 -10.28
CA ALA A 77 5.53 26.07 -10.78
C ALA A 77 6.45 27.22 -11.26
N GLU A 78 6.67 28.22 -10.41
CA GLU A 78 7.43 29.45 -10.75
C GLU A 78 8.89 29.39 -10.30
N ALA A 79 9.25 28.45 -9.41
CA ALA A 79 10.62 28.31 -8.90
C ALA A 79 11.41 27.28 -9.73
N ASP A 80 12.75 27.36 -9.60
CA ASP A 80 13.71 26.70 -10.48
C ASP A 80 13.77 25.18 -10.33
N CYS A 81 13.37 24.66 -9.16
CA CYS A 81 13.62 23.27 -8.81
C CYS A 81 12.36 22.54 -8.33
N TYR A 82 12.37 21.26 -8.63
CA TYR A 82 11.39 20.29 -8.14
C TYR A 82 12.11 19.17 -7.38
N GLN A 83 11.46 18.64 -6.37
CA GLN A 83 11.93 17.46 -5.66
C GLN A 83 10.73 16.65 -5.16
N ALA A 84 10.80 15.33 -5.31
CA ALA A 84 9.82 14.43 -4.73
C ALA A 84 10.29 13.88 -3.38
N ILE A 85 9.32 13.56 -2.52
CA ILE A 85 9.56 12.85 -1.27
C ILE A 85 8.62 11.67 -1.14
N VAL A 86 9.03 10.65 -0.38
CA VAL A 86 8.20 9.51 0.01
C VAL A 86 8.25 9.34 1.52
N VAL A 87 7.09 9.25 2.14
CA VAL A 87 6.93 8.94 3.57
C VAL A 87 6.39 7.54 3.72
N LYS A 88 7.03 6.73 4.52
CA LYS A 88 6.53 5.40 4.90
C LYS A 88 6.20 5.39 6.38
N ALA A 89 5.01 4.89 6.71
CA ALA A 89 4.59 4.60 8.06
C ALA A 89 4.63 3.09 8.30
N GLY A 90 5.31 2.66 9.36
CA GLY A 90 5.38 1.27 9.79
C GLY A 90 4.45 1.02 10.96
N TYR A 91 3.53 0.12 10.78
CA TYR A 91 2.58 -0.38 11.78
C TYR A 91 2.08 -1.76 11.35
N ASP A 92 1.50 -2.51 12.27
CA ASP A 92 0.83 -3.76 11.93
C ASP A 92 -0.58 -3.47 11.38
N PRO A 93 -0.85 -3.75 10.09
CA PRO A 93 -2.15 -3.47 9.46
C PRO A 93 -3.33 -4.22 10.11
N GLU A 94 -3.09 -5.38 10.72
CA GLU A 94 -4.14 -6.18 11.36
C GLU A 94 -4.51 -5.63 12.74
N GLN A 95 -3.55 -5.02 13.44
CA GLN A 95 -3.76 -4.44 14.75
C GLN A 95 -4.25 -2.98 14.70
N MET A 96 -4.07 -2.32 13.56
CA MET A 96 -4.42 -0.92 13.41
C MET A 96 -5.76 -0.73 12.70
N SER A 97 -6.72 -0.12 13.39
CA SER A 97 -8.02 0.18 12.80
C SER A 97 -7.90 1.15 11.60
N LYS A 98 -8.82 1.04 10.63
CA LYS A 98 -8.88 1.96 9.48
C LYS A 98 -9.02 3.43 9.91
N ALA A 99 -9.73 3.69 11.00
CA ALA A 99 -9.86 5.03 11.56
C ALA A 99 -8.51 5.57 12.05
N ALA A 100 -7.71 4.74 12.73
CA ALA A 100 -6.37 5.13 13.18
C ALA A 100 -5.42 5.37 11.98
N GLN A 101 -5.48 4.54 10.94
CA GLN A 101 -4.73 4.75 9.70
C GLN A 101 -5.09 6.10 9.05
N THR A 102 -6.38 6.44 8.98
CA THR A 102 -6.84 7.75 8.47
C THR A 102 -6.27 8.90 9.29
N VAL A 103 -6.26 8.79 10.62
CA VAL A 103 -5.68 9.82 11.51
C VAL A 103 -4.18 9.99 11.27
N ILE A 104 -3.44 8.90 11.05
CA ILE A 104 -2.02 8.94 10.70
C ILE A 104 -1.82 9.71 9.38
N CYS A 105 -2.61 9.38 8.35
CA CYS A 105 -2.52 10.05 7.05
C CYS A 105 -2.81 11.54 7.15
N GLU A 106 -3.91 11.93 7.80
CA GLU A 106 -4.30 13.33 7.98
C GLU A 106 -3.26 14.11 8.80
N LYS A 107 -2.75 13.53 9.89
CA LYS A 107 -1.73 14.18 10.70
C LYS A 107 -0.40 14.33 9.98
N THR A 108 -0.01 13.34 9.20
CA THR A 108 1.19 13.44 8.36
C THR A 108 1.05 14.57 7.34
N LYS A 109 -0.11 14.69 6.70
CA LYS A 109 -0.44 15.74 5.74
C LYS A 109 -0.41 17.13 6.41
N GLU A 110 -1.03 17.27 7.57
CA GLU A 110 -1.02 18.52 8.36
C GLU A 110 0.43 18.98 8.69
N LEU A 111 1.24 18.06 9.20
CA LEU A 111 2.63 18.34 9.57
C LEU A 111 3.49 18.69 8.35
N PHE A 112 3.28 18.00 7.22
CA PHE A 112 3.96 18.34 5.98
C PHE A 112 3.71 19.79 5.56
N TYR A 113 2.45 20.18 5.46
CA TYR A 113 2.11 21.56 5.08
C TYR A 113 2.54 22.57 6.14
N HIS A 114 2.48 22.25 7.42
CA HIS A 114 2.98 23.12 8.49
C HIS A 114 4.48 23.43 8.34
N CYS A 115 5.29 22.41 8.03
CA CYS A 115 6.74 22.57 7.92
C CYS A 115 7.17 23.22 6.60
N LEU A 116 6.49 22.92 5.48
CA LEU A 116 7.03 23.18 4.15
C LEU A 116 6.31 24.28 3.38
N SER A 117 5.00 24.47 3.56
CA SER A 117 4.21 25.37 2.69
C SER A 117 4.69 26.83 2.67
N LYS A 118 5.29 27.32 3.74
CA LYS A 118 5.81 28.70 3.82
C LYS A 118 7.20 28.88 3.23
N ASN A 119 7.90 27.78 2.95
CA ASN A 119 9.30 27.77 2.52
C ASN A 119 9.47 27.23 1.09
N CYS A 120 8.41 26.73 0.50
CA CYS A 120 8.34 26.33 -0.90
C CYS A 120 7.51 27.37 -1.67
N ASN A 121 7.77 27.49 -2.97
CA ASN A 121 6.93 28.26 -3.87
C ASN A 121 5.53 27.61 -3.97
N ASP A 122 5.51 26.29 -4.15
CA ASP A 122 4.33 25.44 -3.95
C ASP A 122 4.75 24.05 -3.45
N CYS A 123 3.81 23.34 -2.84
CA CYS A 123 4.01 21.96 -2.45
C CYS A 123 2.69 21.19 -2.49
N LEU A 124 2.81 19.90 -2.72
CA LEU A 124 1.70 18.95 -2.76
C LEU A 124 2.07 17.73 -1.94
N PHE A 125 1.15 17.24 -1.12
CA PHE A 125 1.33 15.98 -0.41
C PHE A 125 -0.01 15.27 -0.28
N ASP A 126 0.00 13.98 -0.61
CA ASP A 126 -1.12 13.10 -0.31
C ASP A 126 -0.65 11.62 -0.24
N TYR A 127 -1.53 10.75 0.20
CA TYR A 127 -1.31 9.32 0.22
C TYR A 127 -1.79 8.65 -1.06
N VAL A 128 -0.91 7.89 -1.70
CA VAL A 128 -1.25 7.00 -2.81
C VAL A 128 -0.98 5.58 -2.33
N LYS A 129 -2.03 4.76 -2.27
CA LYS A 129 -2.00 3.44 -1.61
C LYS A 129 -1.58 3.59 -0.14
N ASP A 130 -0.46 2.99 0.25
CA ASP A 130 0.06 2.89 1.62
C ASP A 130 1.28 3.79 1.88
N SER A 131 1.58 4.73 0.98
CA SER A 131 2.72 5.64 1.10
C SER A 131 2.29 7.08 0.88
N GLY A 132 2.85 7.98 1.68
CA GLY A 132 2.72 9.42 1.47
C GLY A 132 3.71 9.88 0.41
N TYR A 133 3.25 10.64 -0.57
CA TYR A 133 4.07 11.25 -1.60
C TYR A 133 3.96 12.77 -1.54
N GLY A 134 5.09 13.42 -1.65
CA GLY A 134 5.13 14.88 -1.73
C GLY A 134 5.91 15.37 -2.93
N ILE A 135 5.49 16.51 -3.45
CA ILE A 135 6.19 17.25 -4.50
C ILE A 135 6.45 18.65 -3.96
N LEU A 136 7.67 19.11 -4.07
CA LEU A 136 8.14 20.42 -3.65
C LEU A 136 8.60 21.21 -4.88
N ASN A 137 8.21 22.47 -4.97
CA ASN A 137 8.76 23.43 -5.91
C ASN A 137 9.41 24.58 -5.13
N PHE A 138 10.69 24.83 -5.34
CA PHE A 138 11.49 25.80 -4.57
C PHE A 138 12.66 26.34 -5.39
N ILE A 139 13.29 27.41 -4.93
CA ILE A 139 14.48 27.97 -5.57
C ILE A 139 15.74 27.15 -5.19
N LYS A 140 16.65 27.00 -6.14
CA LYS A 140 17.83 26.11 -6.01
C LYS A 140 18.69 26.42 -4.79
N GLU A 141 18.83 27.69 -4.43
CA GLU A 141 19.59 28.16 -3.28
C GLU A 141 19.03 27.66 -1.95
N ASP A 142 17.73 27.34 -1.90
CA ASP A 142 17.06 26.84 -0.69
C ASP A 142 17.18 25.31 -0.50
N THR A 143 17.90 24.57 -1.35
CA THR A 143 18.02 23.11 -1.29
C THR A 143 18.40 22.61 0.11
N ASP A 144 19.43 23.17 0.74
CA ASP A 144 19.87 22.76 2.08
C ASP A 144 18.86 23.14 3.17
N LYS A 145 18.18 24.27 2.99
CA LYS A 145 17.08 24.68 3.87
C LYS A 145 15.89 23.73 3.77
N ILE A 146 15.49 23.35 2.57
CA ILE A 146 14.42 22.36 2.34
C ILE A 146 14.79 21.02 2.98
N ARG A 147 16.03 20.57 2.81
CA ARG A 147 16.52 19.35 3.46
C ARG A 147 16.42 19.44 5.00
N THR A 148 16.77 20.57 5.57
CA THR A 148 16.66 20.80 7.03
C THR A 148 15.19 20.78 7.49
N LEU A 149 14.28 21.35 6.72
CA LEU A 149 12.84 21.33 7.01
C LEU A 149 12.24 19.93 6.89
N LEU A 150 12.73 19.11 5.96
CA LEU A 150 12.33 17.70 5.83
C LEU A 150 12.80 16.86 7.02
N LEU A 151 13.99 17.12 7.54
CA LEU A 151 14.47 16.53 8.81
C LEU A 151 13.58 16.95 9.99
N GLU A 152 13.21 18.22 10.06
CA GLU A 152 12.29 18.72 11.10
C GLU A 152 10.90 18.09 10.96
N PHE A 153 10.38 17.94 9.75
CA PHE A 153 9.13 17.25 9.48
C PHE A 153 9.18 15.80 10.00
N LEU A 154 10.22 15.04 9.67
CA LEU A 154 10.42 13.69 10.17
C LEU A 154 10.50 13.64 11.71
N ARG A 155 11.22 14.58 12.31
CA ARG A 155 11.33 14.69 13.77
C ARG A 155 9.97 14.96 14.42
N GLN A 156 9.12 15.79 13.81
CA GLN A 156 7.79 16.07 14.30
C GLN A 156 6.86 14.85 14.15
N LEU A 157 6.97 14.07 13.06
CA LEU A 157 6.26 12.80 12.91
C LEU A 157 6.62 11.82 14.04
N GLU A 158 7.91 11.62 14.29
CA GLU A 158 8.38 10.73 15.35
C GLU A 158 8.00 11.24 16.77
N ALA A 159 7.99 12.55 16.99
CA ALA A 159 7.56 13.14 18.27
C ALA A 159 6.06 12.94 18.56
N ASN A 160 5.23 12.89 17.52
CA ASN A 160 3.79 12.66 17.64
C ASN A 160 3.39 11.17 17.76
N ARG A 161 4.34 10.23 17.77
CA ARG A 161 4.08 8.78 17.89
C ARG A 161 3.20 8.42 19.08
N SER A 162 3.44 9.05 20.23
CA SER A 162 2.65 8.78 21.46
C SER A 162 1.15 9.02 21.29
N MET A 163 0.77 9.88 20.34
CA MET A 163 -0.63 10.20 20.04
C MET A 163 -1.18 9.35 18.89
N LEU A 164 -0.32 8.86 18.01
CA LEU A 164 -0.68 8.12 16.79
C LEU A 164 -0.71 6.59 17.00
N GLY A 165 -0.21 6.11 18.15
CA GLY A 165 -0.08 4.68 18.44
C GLY A 165 1.30 4.11 18.06
N PRO A 166 1.45 2.78 17.96
CA PRO A 166 2.72 2.11 17.69
C PRO A 166 3.13 2.25 16.22
N VAL A 167 3.29 3.49 15.74
CA VAL A 167 3.69 3.82 14.37
C VAL A 167 5.14 4.35 14.36
N ARG A 168 5.89 4.00 13.33
CA ARG A 168 7.25 4.50 13.05
C ARG A 168 7.23 5.14 11.66
N PHE A 169 8.12 6.11 11.44
CA PHE A 169 8.19 6.79 10.15
C PHE A 169 9.60 6.74 9.58
N SER A 170 9.68 6.72 8.26
CA SER A 170 10.89 7.02 7.50
C SER A 170 10.50 7.92 6.32
N LEU A 171 11.42 8.78 5.94
CA LEU A 171 11.28 9.74 4.88
C LEU A 171 12.40 9.51 3.86
N ALA A 172 12.05 9.45 2.59
CA ALA A 172 13.04 9.46 1.52
C ALA A 172 12.85 10.66 0.62
N ILE A 173 13.94 11.15 0.05
CA ILE A 173 13.95 12.24 -0.90
C ILE A 173 14.51 11.80 -2.24
N GLY A 174 13.88 12.29 -3.30
CA GLY A 174 14.32 12.08 -4.66
C GLY A 174 15.41 13.07 -5.10
N GLY A 175 15.84 12.94 -6.33
CA GLY A 175 16.75 13.92 -6.92
C GLY A 175 16.08 15.28 -7.10
N VAL A 176 16.82 16.35 -6.87
CA VAL A 176 16.41 17.69 -7.29
C VAL A 176 16.51 17.78 -8.81
N THR A 177 15.47 18.28 -9.44
CA THR A 177 15.42 18.50 -10.90
C THR A 177 14.96 19.91 -11.23
N VAL A 178 15.40 20.44 -12.35
CA VAL A 178 14.94 21.74 -12.88
C VAL A 178 13.75 21.61 -13.81
N ASP A 179 13.51 20.40 -14.34
CA ASP A 179 12.43 20.12 -15.26
C ASP A 179 11.29 19.39 -14.57
N ALA A 180 10.09 19.92 -14.68
CA ALA A 180 8.89 19.26 -14.15
C ALA A 180 8.64 17.87 -14.75
N GLU A 181 9.02 17.67 -16.02
CA GLU A 181 8.93 16.38 -16.72
C GLU A 181 9.79 15.28 -16.08
N GLN A 182 10.76 15.63 -15.24
CA GLN A 182 11.60 14.70 -14.49
C GLN A 182 11.08 14.40 -13.08
N LEU A 183 9.91 14.88 -12.71
CA LEU A 183 9.28 14.59 -11.41
C LEU A 183 9.11 13.09 -11.16
N THR A 184 8.72 12.33 -12.18
CA THR A 184 8.60 10.86 -12.09
C THR A 184 9.94 10.21 -11.76
N ALA A 185 11.04 10.68 -12.36
CA ALA A 185 12.37 10.18 -12.03
C ALA A 185 12.76 10.51 -10.58
N SER A 186 12.38 11.70 -10.07
CA SER A 186 12.58 12.09 -8.68
C SER A 186 11.77 11.18 -7.74
N ILE A 187 10.50 10.87 -8.06
CA ILE A 187 9.66 9.94 -7.31
C ILE A 187 10.31 8.55 -7.29
N ARG A 188 10.71 8.01 -8.45
CA ARG A 188 11.36 6.69 -8.52
C ARG A 188 12.61 6.60 -7.67
N LYS A 189 13.43 7.66 -7.65
CA LYS A 189 14.61 7.71 -6.79
C LYS A 189 14.20 7.66 -5.31
N ALA A 190 13.19 8.41 -4.89
CA ALA A 190 12.69 8.39 -3.52
C ALA A 190 12.09 7.02 -3.14
N GLU A 191 11.36 6.38 -4.05
CA GLU A 191 10.82 5.02 -3.86
C GLU A 191 11.91 3.96 -3.72
N LEU A 192 13.03 4.10 -4.42
CA LEU A 192 14.18 3.21 -4.24
C LEU A 192 14.89 3.49 -2.91
N ALA A 193 15.09 4.78 -2.58
CA ALA A 193 15.74 5.18 -1.35
C ALA A 193 14.96 4.73 -0.10
N ILE A 194 13.61 4.83 -0.10
CA ILE A 194 12.80 4.44 1.07
C ILE A 194 12.90 2.96 1.41
N ARG A 195 13.28 2.11 0.46
CA ARG A 195 13.49 0.68 0.69
C ARG A 195 14.74 0.40 1.53
N GLU A 196 15.72 1.30 1.51
CA GLU A 196 16.93 1.17 2.33
C GLU A 196 16.64 1.28 3.84
N ARG A 197 15.43 1.69 4.27
CA ARG A 197 14.99 1.61 5.66
C ARG A 197 15.10 0.20 6.23
N ILE A 198 15.02 -0.84 5.39
CA ILE A 198 15.14 -2.25 5.79
C ILE A 198 16.52 -2.53 6.41
N VAL A 199 17.55 -1.82 5.97
CA VAL A 199 18.92 -1.91 6.51
C VAL A 199 19.20 -0.79 7.50
N GLU A 200 18.78 0.45 7.17
CA GLU A 200 19.05 1.66 7.95
C GLU A 200 18.12 1.83 9.17
N GLY A 201 16.97 1.18 9.17
CA GLY A 201 15.94 1.28 10.20
C GLY A 201 15.01 2.48 10.06
N TRP A 202 14.07 2.57 11.00
CA TRP A 202 13.10 3.65 11.10
C TRP A 202 13.71 4.97 11.62
N GLY A 203 13.02 6.08 11.41
CA GLY A 203 13.41 7.40 11.91
C GLY A 203 14.53 8.05 11.09
N ARG A 204 14.77 7.58 9.88
CA ARG A 204 15.83 8.06 8.99
C ARG A 204 15.29 8.86 7.82
N LEU A 205 16.08 9.88 7.42
CA LEU A 205 15.96 10.54 6.12
C LEU A 205 16.90 9.81 5.15
N LEU A 206 16.32 9.21 4.11
CA LEU A 206 17.01 8.37 3.13
C LEU A 206 17.15 9.16 1.81
N GLU A 207 18.36 9.37 1.36
CA GLU A 207 18.69 10.27 0.23
C GLU A 207 19.42 9.52 -0.89
N GLU A 208 20.15 8.47 -0.53
CA GLU A 208 20.97 7.72 -1.46
C GLU A 208 20.28 6.43 -1.90
N VAL A 209 20.53 6.08 -3.15
CA VAL A 209 20.20 4.78 -3.71
C VAL A 209 21.51 4.09 -4.02
N PRO A 210 22.04 3.29 -3.09
CA PRO A 210 23.28 2.56 -3.34
C PRO A 210 23.13 1.62 -4.53
N PRO A 211 24.19 1.32 -5.28
CA PRO A 211 24.15 0.29 -6.32
C PRO A 211 23.75 -1.06 -5.72
N ALA A 212 23.21 -1.95 -6.54
CA ALA A 212 22.94 -3.33 -6.12
C ALA A 212 24.24 -4.00 -5.65
N SER A 213 24.13 -4.98 -4.73
CA SER A 213 25.28 -5.71 -4.19
C SER A 213 26.11 -6.44 -5.26
N GLY A 214 25.52 -6.66 -6.45
CA GLY A 214 26.15 -7.37 -7.57
C GLY A 214 26.25 -8.87 -7.37
N LEU A 215 25.69 -9.40 -6.27
CA LEU A 215 25.68 -10.83 -5.98
C LEU A 215 24.37 -11.48 -6.44
N PRO A 216 24.41 -12.78 -6.80
CA PRO A 216 23.26 -13.45 -7.36
C PRO A 216 22.21 -13.79 -6.29
N MET A 217 21.39 -12.81 -5.91
CA MET A 217 20.21 -13.05 -5.06
C MET A 217 19.29 -14.11 -5.68
N GLN A 218 19.30 -14.22 -7.01
CA GLN A 218 18.54 -15.23 -7.74
C GLN A 218 18.98 -16.66 -7.36
N ASP A 219 20.28 -16.92 -7.25
CA ASP A 219 20.79 -18.26 -6.88
C ASP A 219 20.38 -18.66 -5.45
N ILE A 220 20.32 -17.67 -4.55
CA ILE A 220 19.86 -17.89 -3.17
C ILE A 220 18.34 -18.22 -3.19
N LEU A 221 17.56 -17.47 -3.95
CA LEU A 221 16.13 -17.69 -4.08
C LEU A 221 15.82 -19.03 -4.78
N ASP A 222 16.55 -19.39 -5.82
CA ASP A 222 16.36 -20.65 -6.55
C ASP A 222 16.63 -21.86 -5.64
N ARG A 223 17.65 -21.79 -4.80
CA ARG A 223 17.93 -22.83 -3.80
C ARG A 223 16.78 -22.96 -2.80
N TYR A 224 16.35 -21.85 -2.23
CA TYR A 224 15.18 -21.82 -1.34
C TYR A 224 13.95 -22.42 -1.99
N CYS A 225 13.62 -22.02 -3.22
CA CYS A 225 12.45 -22.51 -3.93
C CYS A 225 12.49 -24.04 -4.10
N LYS A 226 13.65 -24.61 -4.43
CA LYS A 226 13.85 -26.04 -4.62
C LYS A 226 13.68 -26.82 -3.31
N GLU A 227 14.28 -26.35 -2.22
CA GLU A 227 14.21 -27.01 -0.91
C GLU A 227 12.80 -26.87 -0.32
N MET A 228 12.18 -25.70 -0.44
CA MET A 228 10.83 -25.44 0.03
C MET A 228 9.77 -26.25 -0.74
N GLU A 229 9.95 -26.47 -2.04
CA GLU A 229 9.04 -27.31 -2.83
C GLU A 229 8.97 -28.73 -2.24
N HIS A 230 10.12 -29.30 -1.88
CA HIS A 230 10.15 -30.60 -1.22
C HIS A 230 9.46 -30.59 0.14
N ALA A 231 9.71 -29.58 0.98
CA ALA A 231 9.06 -29.45 2.28
C ALA A 231 7.52 -29.35 2.17
N ILE A 232 7.01 -28.64 1.15
CA ILE A 232 5.58 -28.52 0.87
C ILE A 232 4.98 -29.86 0.37
N GLU A 233 5.67 -30.57 -0.51
CA GLU A 233 5.20 -31.86 -1.05
C GLU A 233 5.00 -32.90 0.06
N VAL A 234 5.94 -32.98 1.01
CA VAL A 234 5.86 -33.91 2.16
C VAL A 234 5.02 -33.34 3.31
N LEU A 235 4.64 -32.08 3.26
CA LEU A 235 3.97 -31.31 4.33
C LEU A 235 4.74 -31.38 5.65
N ASP A 236 6.03 -31.06 5.62
CA ASP A 236 6.90 -31.00 6.79
C ASP A 236 7.13 -29.53 7.25
N PRO A 237 6.44 -29.06 8.32
CA PRO A 237 6.61 -27.71 8.83
C PRO A 237 8.02 -27.43 9.36
N ALA A 238 8.69 -28.45 9.91
CA ALA A 238 10.03 -28.25 10.46
C ALA A 238 11.05 -28.03 9.34
N GLU A 239 10.93 -28.77 8.24
CA GLU A 239 11.76 -28.56 7.05
C GLU A 239 11.45 -27.21 6.39
N ALA A 240 10.17 -26.80 6.30
CA ALA A 240 9.77 -25.51 5.79
C ALA A 240 10.35 -24.34 6.61
N SER A 241 10.27 -24.44 7.95
CA SER A 241 10.89 -23.45 8.86
C SER A 241 12.40 -23.36 8.67
N LYS A 242 13.07 -24.51 8.54
CA LYS A 242 14.52 -24.56 8.27
C LYS A 242 14.89 -23.91 6.94
N CYS A 243 14.14 -24.15 5.87
CA CYS A 243 14.35 -23.48 4.58
C CYS A 243 14.22 -21.95 4.70
N GLY A 244 13.28 -21.45 5.50
CA GLY A 244 13.11 -20.03 5.78
C GLY A 244 14.33 -19.43 6.52
N GLU A 245 14.83 -20.11 7.54
CA GLU A 245 16.02 -19.70 8.28
C GLU A 245 17.30 -19.75 7.42
N GLU A 246 17.45 -20.74 6.57
CA GLU A 246 18.58 -20.84 5.64
C GLU A 246 18.54 -19.73 4.59
N LEU A 247 17.35 -19.37 4.08
CA LEU A 247 17.16 -18.19 3.22
C LEU A 247 17.61 -16.91 3.93
N LYS A 248 17.13 -16.67 5.16
CA LYS A 248 17.52 -15.51 5.97
C LYS A 248 19.04 -15.44 6.13
N ASN A 249 19.65 -16.52 6.56
CA ASN A 249 21.10 -16.58 6.79
C ASN A 249 21.89 -16.35 5.50
N ALA A 250 21.47 -16.92 4.38
CA ALA A 250 22.10 -16.72 3.08
C ALA A 250 22.03 -15.28 2.62
N VAL A 251 20.85 -14.65 2.68
CA VAL A 251 20.63 -13.25 2.30
C VAL A 251 21.43 -12.31 3.19
N MET A 252 21.38 -12.50 4.51
CA MET A 252 22.07 -11.63 5.46
C MET A 252 23.60 -11.82 5.48
N SER A 253 24.11 -12.90 4.91
CA SER A 253 25.56 -13.11 4.73
C SER A 253 26.14 -12.41 3.49
N VAL A 254 25.27 -11.87 2.61
CA VAL A 254 25.70 -11.13 1.42
C VAL A 254 26.34 -9.81 1.85
N PRO A 255 27.61 -9.54 1.50
CA PRO A 255 28.24 -8.27 1.82
C PRO A 255 27.49 -7.10 1.15
N ASP A 256 27.30 -6.04 1.89
CA ASP A 256 26.62 -4.82 1.40
C ASP A 256 25.23 -5.06 0.78
N VAL A 257 24.52 -6.07 1.25
CA VAL A 257 23.14 -6.32 0.82
C VAL A 257 22.27 -5.08 1.01
N ARG A 258 21.43 -4.78 0.03
CA ARG A 258 20.57 -3.58 0.05
C ARG A 258 19.16 -3.91 0.52
N GLY A 259 18.53 -2.94 1.17
CA GLY A 259 17.16 -3.10 1.69
C GLY A 259 16.17 -3.52 0.61
N ARG A 260 16.30 -2.99 -0.61
CA ARG A 260 15.48 -3.42 -1.76
C ARG A 260 15.70 -4.88 -2.15
N GLU A 261 16.95 -5.37 -2.10
CA GLU A 261 17.28 -6.75 -2.46
C GLU A 261 16.69 -7.74 -1.45
N ILE A 262 16.78 -7.39 -0.16
CA ILE A 262 16.16 -8.17 0.92
C ILE A 262 14.65 -8.22 0.72
N GLN A 263 14.01 -7.06 0.54
CA GLN A 263 12.56 -6.96 0.38
C GLN A 263 12.06 -7.73 -0.85
N GLU A 264 12.72 -7.60 -1.99
CA GLU A 264 12.36 -8.31 -3.23
C GLU A 264 12.53 -9.82 -3.09
N THR A 265 13.58 -10.28 -2.40
CA THR A 265 13.81 -11.70 -2.14
C THR A 265 12.72 -12.29 -1.23
N VAL A 266 12.39 -11.62 -0.13
CA VAL A 266 11.35 -12.06 0.80
C VAL A 266 9.97 -12.08 0.13
N LEU A 267 9.62 -11.04 -0.64
CA LEU A 267 8.36 -10.99 -1.39
C LEU A 267 8.28 -12.12 -2.41
N SER A 268 9.37 -12.40 -3.12
CA SER A 268 9.43 -13.50 -4.12
C SER A 268 9.32 -14.86 -3.46
N ALA A 269 9.98 -15.07 -2.32
CA ALA A 269 9.88 -16.29 -1.53
C ALA A 269 8.44 -16.54 -1.01
N GLY A 270 7.80 -15.49 -0.50
CA GLY A 270 6.41 -15.57 -0.03
C GLY A 270 5.42 -15.86 -1.15
N ARG A 271 5.54 -15.18 -2.30
CA ARG A 271 4.71 -15.46 -3.49
C ARG A 271 4.87 -16.88 -3.97
N PHE A 272 6.10 -17.37 -4.07
CA PHE A 272 6.38 -18.76 -4.43
C PHE A 272 5.65 -19.71 -3.48
N PHE A 273 5.81 -19.50 -2.17
CA PHE A 273 5.21 -20.35 -1.14
C PHE A 273 3.67 -20.38 -1.24
N ILE A 274 3.02 -19.20 -1.32
CA ILE A 274 1.57 -19.04 -1.45
C ILE A 274 1.04 -19.83 -2.67
N VAL A 275 1.69 -19.69 -3.82
CA VAL A 275 1.30 -20.35 -5.06
C VAL A 275 1.44 -21.86 -4.91
N ARG A 276 2.49 -22.37 -4.27
CA ARG A 276 2.75 -23.81 -4.10
C ARG A 276 1.79 -24.48 -3.13
N VAL A 277 1.43 -23.81 -2.04
CA VAL A 277 0.44 -24.31 -1.07
C VAL A 277 -1.01 -24.11 -1.58
N ARG A 278 -1.19 -23.43 -2.72
CA ARG A 278 -2.50 -23.10 -3.31
C ARG A 278 -3.38 -22.21 -2.43
N ALA A 279 -2.76 -21.35 -1.66
CA ALA A 279 -3.48 -20.32 -0.90
C ALA A 279 -4.01 -19.20 -1.80
N THR A 280 -5.08 -18.54 -1.37
CA THR A 280 -5.92 -17.72 -2.26
C THR A 280 -5.46 -16.30 -2.49
N SER A 281 -4.55 -15.70 -1.70
CA SER A 281 -4.14 -14.31 -1.95
C SER A 281 -2.80 -13.92 -1.35
N PRO A 282 -1.85 -13.44 -2.16
CA PRO A 282 -0.60 -12.86 -1.69
C PRO A 282 -0.76 -11.46 -1.09
N THR A 283 -1.92 -10.81 -1.25
CA THR A 283 -2.12 -9.37 -1.00
C THR A 283 -1.86 -8.97 0.45
N ILE A 284 -2.34 -9.77 1.42
CA ILE A 284 -2.15 -9.48 2.86
C ILE A 284 -0.67 -9.56 3.24
N PHE A 285 0.02 -10.60 2.78
CA PHE A 285 1.45 -10.76 3.04
C PHE A 285 2.28 -9.62 2.46
N GLU A 286 1.99 -9.23 1.21
CA GLU A 286 2.67 -8.11 0.56
C GLU A 286 2.42 -6.80 1.30
N GLU A 287 1.18 -6.56 1.75
CA GLU A 287 0.82 -5.39 2.54
C GLU A 287 1.60 -5.34 3.85
N LYS A 288 1.67 -6.45 4.61
CA LYS A 288 2.49 -6.54 5.83
C LYS A 288 3.96 -6.25 5.55
N CYS A 289 4.55 -6.86 4.52
CA CYS A 289 5.94 -6.60 4.12
C CYS A 289 6.21 -5.13 3.76
N MET A 290 5.22 -4.43 3.21
CA MET A 290 5.36 -3.00 2.90
C MET A 290 5.44 -2.12 4.14
N HIS A 291 4.92 -2.56 5.28
CA HIS A 291 5.00 -1.86 6.56
C HIS A 291 6.23 -2.24 7.41
N CYS A 292 7.00 -3.24 7.01
CA CYS A 292 8.24 -3.61 7.68
C CYS A 292 9.32 -2.55 7.50
N GLY A 293 10.14 -2.35 8.53
CA GLY A 293 11.26 -1.42 8.54
C GLY A 293 12.61 -2.07 8.87
N SER A 294 12.65 -3.41 8.95
CA SER A 294 13.89 -4.16 9.15
C SER A 294 13.86 -5.51 8.43
N ALA A 295 15.03 -6.08 8.20
CA ALA A 295 15.17 -7.42 7.67
C ALA A 295 14.55 -8.47 8.61
N GLU A 296 14.72 -8.28 9.92
CA GLU A 296 14.11 -9.14 10.93
C GLU A 296 12.59 -9.19 10.79
N GLU A 297 11.93 -8.04 10.69
CA GLU A 297 10.49 -7.96 10.51
C GLU A 297 10.04 -8.65 9.22
N LEU A 298 10.73 -8.43 8.10
CA LEU A 298 10.42 -9.09 6.82
C LEU A 298 10.52 -10.62 6.90
N PHE A 299 11.60 -11.15 7.48
CA PHE A 299 11.75 -12.60 7.62
C PHE A 299 10.79 -13.19 8.64
N HIS A 300 10.40 -12.43 9.66
CA HIS A 300 9.35 -12.84 10.59
C HIS A 300 8.00 -12.99 9.89
N GLU A 301 7.60 -12.02 9.07
CA GLU A 301 6.37 -12.13 8.28
C GLU A 301 6.39 -13.34 7.32
N LEU A 302 7.55 -13.64 6.71
CA LEU A 302 7.70 -14.83 5.87
C LEU A 302 7.55 -16.12 6.68
N SER A 303 8.17 -16.20 7.85
CA SER A 303 8.07 -17.35 8.75
C SER A 303 6.64 -17.57 9.23
N THR A 304 5.96 -16.50 9.65
CA THR A 304 4.57 -16.55 10.08
C THR A 304 3.66 -17.07 8.96
N LEU A 305 3.82 -16.53 7.74
CA LEU A 305 3.10 -17.01 6.56
C LEU A 305 3.30 -18.51 6.32
N GLN A 306 4.55 -18.99 6.41
CA GLN A 306 4.90 -20.38 6.20
C GLN A 306 4.25 -21.28 7.26
N GLU A 307 4.32 -20.90 8.53
CA GLU A 307 3.74 -21.63 9.65
C GLU A 307 2.22 -21.74 9.55
N GLU A 308 1.54 -20.62 9.28
CA GLU A 308 0.08 -20.57 9.15
C GLU A 308 -0.41 -21.46 8.00
N LEU A 309 0.13 -21.28 6.79
CA LEU A 309 -0.31 -22.02 5.63
C LEU A 309 0.07 -23.51 5.66
N MET A 310 1.21 -23.88 6.24
CA MET A 310 1.56 -25.29 6.45
C MET A 310 0.62 -25.96 7.46
N THR A 311 0.24 -25.26 8.52
CA THR A 311 -0.72 -25.76 9.50
C THR A 311 -2.08 -25.96 8.86
N GLU A 312 -2.59 -24.99 8.11
CA GLU A 312 -3.84 -25.10 7.36
C GLU A 312 -3.83 -26.28 6.37
N ALA A 313 -2.73 -26.46 5.63
CA ALA A 313 -2.58 -27.56 4.69
C ALA A 313 -2.59 -28.95 5.37
N LEU A 314 -1.94 -29.05 6.54
CA LEU A 314 -1.94 -30.26 7.36
C LEU A 314 -3.35 -30.58 7.90
N GLU A 315 -4.05 -29.58 8.43
CA GLU A 315 -5.42 -29.74 8.93
C GLU A 315 -6.39 -30.13 7.82
N ALA A 316 -6.27 -29.52 6.64
CA ALA A 316 -7.06 -29.89 5.46
C ALA A 316 -6.83 -31.35 5.06
N ARG A 317 -5.57 -31.81 5.03
CA ARG A 317 -5.22 -33.21 4.72
C ARG A 317 -5.73 -34.16 5.77
N GLN A 318 -5.65 -33.83 7.06
CA GLN A 318 -6.24 -34.62 8.14
C GLN A 318 -7.76 -34.66 8.05
N GLY A 319 -8.39 -33.50 7.72
CA GLY A 319 -9.82 -33.40 7.47
C GLY A 319 -10.30 -34.30 6.32
N GLU A 320 -9.52 -34.36 5.24
CA GLU A 320 -9.81 -35.24 4.10
C GLU A 320 -9.71 -36.75 4.46
N THR A 321 -8.71 -37.13 5.26
CA THR A 321 -8.55 -38.53 5.72
C THR A 321 -9.55 -38.92 6.81
N SER A 322 -9.93 -38.02 7.69
CA SER A 322 -10.90 -38.27 8.76
C SER A 322 -12.37 -38.17 8.30
N ARG A 323 -12.65 -37.47 7.19
CA ARG A 323 -14.01 -37.30 6.65
C ARG A 323 -14.68 -38.64 6.27
N PRO A 324 -14.02 -39.55 5.55
CA PRO A 324 -14.59 -40.89 5.26
C PRO A 324 -14.85 -41.70 6.53
N ILE A 325 -13.95 -41.61 7.52
CA ILE A 325 -14.13 -42.32 8.80
C ILE A 325 -15.34 -41.75 9.56
N ARG A 326 -15.53 -40.46 9.56
CA ARG A 326 -16.68 -39.79 10.16
C ARG A 326 -17.97 -40.14 9.44
N GLN A 327 -17.97 -40.20 8.11
CA GLN A 327 -19.12 -40.62 7.30
C GLN A 327 -19.45 -42.09 7.59
N ALA A 328 -18.44 -42.98 7.67
CA ALA A 328 -18.63 -44.35 8.04
C ALA A 328 -19.23 -44.51 9.43
N LYS A 329 -18.76 -43.81 10.44
CA LYS A 329 -19.33 -43.77 11.80
C LYS A 329 -20.77 -43.28 11.81
N GLN A 330 -21.09 -42.25 11.04
CA GLN A 330 -22.46 -41.74 10.90
C GLN A 330 -23.38 -42.76 10.23
N TYR A 331 -22.90 -43.45 9.17
CA TYR A 331 -23.63 -44.52 8.49
C TYR A 331 -23.94 -45.66 9.45
N VAL A 332 -22.94 -46.13 10.17
CA VAL A 332 -23.09 -47.19 11.20
C VAL A 332 -24.11 -46.77 12.27
N HIS A 333 -23.98 -45.54 12.78
CA HIS A 333 -24.91 -45.05 13.82
C HIS A 333 -26.36 -44.91 13.33
N LYS A 334 -26.56 -44.58 12.06
CA LYS A 334 -27.88 -44.46 11.46
C LYS A 334 -28.55 -45.81 11.18
N HIS A 335 -27.75 -46.83 10.89
CA HIS A 335 -28.20 -48.18 10.50
C HIS A 335 -27.86 -49.25 11.55
N TYR A 336 -27.54 -48.88 12.80
CA TYR A 336 -27.06 -49.80 13.83
C TYR A 336 -28.01 -50.98 14.14
N ALA A 337 -29.32 -50.83 13.82
CA ALA A 337 -30.33 -51.88 13.98
C ALA A 337 -30.36 -52.91 12.81
N GLU A 338 -29.55 -52.68 11.79
CA GLU A 338 -29.47 -53.52 10.58
C GLU A 338 -28.14 -54.30 10.61
N ASN A 339 -28.09 -55.41 9.87
CA ASN A 339 -26.83 -56.16 9.72
C ASN A 339 -25.90 -55.43 8.74
N ILE A 340 -25.08 -54.52 9.24
CA ILE A 340 -24.14 -53.72 8.44
C ILE A 340 -22.91 -54.56 8.13
N THR A 341 -22.51 -54.60 6.86
CA THR A 341 -21.27 -55.24 6.42
C THR A 341 -20.17 -54.15 6.18
N LEU A 342 -18.92 -54.61 6.27
CA LEU A 342 -17.78 -53.72 5.96
C LEU A 342 -17.80 -53.23 4.50
N GLU A 343 -18.23 -54.10 3.58
CA GLU A 343 -18.39 -53.84 2.16
C GLU A 343 -19.38 -52.69 1.92
N GLU A 344 -20.56 -52.74 2.56
CA GLU A 344 -21.59 -51.70 2.44
C GLU A 344 -21.09 -50.33 2.93
N VAL A 345 -20.34 -50.30 4.01
CA VAL A 345 -19.74 -49.06 4.52
C VAL A 345 -18.66 -48.54 3.57
N CYS A 346 -17.82 -49.41 3.02
CA CYS A 346 -16.81 -49.09 2.05
C CYS A 346 -17.40 -48.49 0.76
N ASP A 347 -18.48 -49.08 0.26
CA ASP A 347 -19.21 -48.58 -0.91
C ASP A 347 -19.81 -47.19 -0.64
N HIS A 348 -20.35 -46.98 0.58
CA HIS A 348 -20.92 -45.69 0.97
C HIS A 348 -19.87 -44.58 1.03
N VAL A 349 -18.66 -44.89 1.48
CA VAL A 349 -17.56 -43.92 1.60
C VAL A 349 -16.64 -43.85 0.36
N GLY A 350 -16.86 -44.75 -0.62
CA GLY A 350 -16.14 -44.77 -1.90
C GLY A 350 -14.70 -45.33 -1.82
N PHE A 351 -14.43 -46.23 -0.87
CA PHE A 351 -13.11 -46.85 -0.68
C PHE A 351 -13.10 -48.36 -0.85
N SER A 352 -11.93 -48.88 -1.24
CA SER A 352 -11.73 -50.33 -1.18
C SER A 352 -11.66 -50.80 0.28
N VAL A 353 -12.18 -52.06 0.53
CA VAL A 353 -12.20 -52.67 1.85
C VAL A 353 -10.81 -52.70 2.52
N ALA A 354 -9.77 -53.01 1.75
CA ALA A 354 -8.41 -53.08 2.27
C ALA A 354 -7.90 -51.67 2.73
N TYR A 355 -8.14 -50.67 1.91
CA TYR A 355 -7.73 -49.31 2.23
C TYR A 355 -8.51 -48.73 3.42
N PHE A 356 -9.85 -48.88 3.40
CA PHE A 356 -10.70 -48.40 4.49
C PHE A 356 -10.38 -49.08 5.82
N SER A 357 -10.17 -50.39 5.86
CA SER A 357 -9.80 -51.12 7.08
C SER A 357 -8.49 -50.61 7.70
N ALA A 358 -7.48 -50.36 6.87
CA ALA A 358 -6.20 -49.79 7.33
C ALA A 358 -6.37 -48.39 7.86
N LEU A 359 -7.11 -47.52 7.13
CA LEU A 359 -7.40 -46.14 7.49
C LEU A 359 -8.22 -46.09 8.79
N PHE A 360 -9.29 -46.85 8.89
CA PHE A 360 -10.17 -46.89 10.07
C PHE A 360 -9.38 -47.29 11.34
N LYS A 361 -8.55 -48.32 11.25
CA LYS A 361 -7.71 -48.76 12.36
C LYS A 361 -6.68 -47.73 12.76
N LYS A 362 -6.10 -47.02 11.79
CA LYS A 362 -5.14 -45.90 12.04
C LYS A 362 -5.82 -44.77 12.77
N GLU A 363 -7.00 -44.35 12.36
CA GLU A 363 -7.72 -43.18 12.88
C GLU A 363 -8.48 -43.46 14.20
N THR A 364 -8.94 -44.69 14.43
CA THR A 364 -9.75 -45.04 15.62
C THR A 364 -8.96 -45.83 16.66
N GLY A 365 -7.80 -46.36 16.31
CA GLY A 365 -7.01 -47.24 17.14
C GLY A 365 -7.50 -48.67 17.16
N GLU A 366 -8.67 -49.00 16.58
CA GLU A 366 -9.27 -50.35 16.56
C GLU A 366 -9.82 -50.70 15.19
N GLY A 367 -9.94 -52.00 14.93
CA GLY A 367 -10.49 -52.50 13.67
C GLY A 367 -11.99 -52.29 13.59
N PHE A 368 -12.53 -52.07 12.37
CA PHE A 368 -13.94 -51.82 12.13
C PHE A 368 -14.89 -52.89 12.67
N ALA A 369 -14.53 -54.18 12.54
CA ALA A 369 -15.31 -55.27 13.10
C ALA A 369 -15.47 -55.23 14.63
N LYS A 370 -14.43 -54.72 15.34
CA LYS A 370 -14.48 -54.48 16.78
C LYS A 370 -15.32 -53.26 17.16
N TYR A 371 -15.33 -52.26 16.30
CA TYR A 371 -16.13 -51.05 16.49
C TYR A 371 -17.66 -51.34 16.33
N LEU A 372 -18.05 -52.34 15.54
CA LEU A 372 -19.45 -52.75 15.33
C LEU A 372 -20.02 -53.59 16.48
N MET A 373 -19.17 -54.17 17.33
CA MET A 373 -19.59 -55.00 18.48
C MET A 373 -19.89 -54.11 19.69
#